data_3d12e72767232c5ae6da34ce62cf37e9
#
_entry.id   3d12e72767232c5ae6da34ce62cf37e9
#
_cell.length_a   1.000
_cell.length_b   1.000
_cell.length_c   1.000
_cell.angle_alpha   90.00
_cell.angle_beta   90.00
_cell.angle_gamma   90.00
#
_symmetry.space_group_name_H-M   'P 1'
#
loop_
_entity.id
_entity.type
_entity.pdbx_description
1 polymer ?
#
loop_
_entity_poly.entity_id
_entity_poly.type
_entity_poly.pdbx_seq_one_letter_code
_entity_poly.pdbx_strand_id
1 'polypeptide(L)'
;IDINNLFVFKSVKEYAEQQLDVIDKKVNEYKDIVNLSNAPRINIGTQCFTPYKCEFAGHCWKKVEKDSFLHTNALTNNELFSIYNGGVQDNKSFKKLLDPFSLETSQVDALEQDTFYVNYKKFYDLIGKRTESIAFLNLLFYRPAVPILDGHKPYQEIILAFSILSNESGETIEWNCLDDYSKMEEGLKILTEELKRYEKVVYFSAQNINLMMQRYNIIESKDVMFKIINLKDVLKNSDFFNSRTKYDFSLKTIYEGLF
;
A
#
# COMPACT_ATOMS: atom_id res chain seq x y z
N ILE A 1 -10.61 -5.70 32.72
CA ILE A 1 -9.23 -5.18 32.50
C ILE A 1 -8.80 -4.57 33.83
N ASP A 2 -7.70 -5.05 34.39
CA ASP A 2 -7.12 -4.44 35.59
C ASP A 2 -6.38 -3.16 35.16
N ILE A 3 -6.99 -2.02 35.49
CA ILE A 3 -6.47 -0.69 35.12
C ILE A 3 -5.12 -0.44 35.80
N ASN A 4 -4.85 -1.04 36.97
CA ASN A 4 -3.61 -0.86 37.70
C ASN A 4 -2.40 -1.57 37.05
N ASN A 5 -2.66 -2.54 36.17
CA ASN A 5 -1.65 -3.29 35.43
C ASN A 5 -1.63 -2.97 33.91
N LEU A 6 -2.27 -1.85 33.52
CA LEU A 6 -2.34 -1.44 32.12
C LEU A 6 -0.96 -0.99 31.57
N PHE A 7 -0.10 -0.44 32.44
CA PHE A 7 1.22 0.05 32.09
C PHE A 7 2.27 -0.62 32.97
N VAL A 8 3.32 -1.11 32.34
CA VAL A 8 4.49 -1.66 33.03
C VAL A 8 5.68 -0.74 32.79
N PHE A 9 6.27 -0.26 33.86
CA PHE A 9 7.51 0.50 33.80
C PHE A 9 8.71 -0.47 33.77
N LYS A 10 9.49 -0.41 32.69
CA LYS A 10 10.73 -1.17 32.57
C LYS A 10 11.91 -0.21 32.54
N SER A 11 12.88 -0.40 33.47
CA SER A 11 14.10 0.39 33.43
C SER A 11 14.92 0.07 32.18
N VAL A 12 15.33 1.10 31.46
CA VAL A 12 16.25 1.00 30.31
C VAL A 12 17.61 1.63 30.61
N LYS A 13 17.90 1.89 31.91
CA LYS A 13 19.09 2.61 32.36
C LYS A 13 20.38 1.95 31.86
N GLU A 14 20.55 0.65 32.10
CA GLU A 14 21.76 -0.08 31.68
C GLU A 14 21.97 -0.05 30.17
N TYR A 15 20.87 -0.18 29.41
CA TYR A 15 20.94 -0.05 27.94
C TYR A 15 21.34 1.36 27.51
N ALA A 16 20.78 2.39 28.14
CA ALA A 16 21.11 3.77 27.83
C ALA A 16 22.57 4.09 28.16
N GLU A 17 23.07 3.62 29.30
CA GLU A 17 24.48 3.79 29.72
C GLU A 17 25.45 3.15 28.71
N GLN A 18 25.14 1.98 28.15
CA GLN A 18 25.96 1.32 27.14
C GLN A 18 25.99 2.07 25.79
N GLN A 19 25.05 2.97 25.55
CA GLN A 19 24.99 3.74 24.30
C GLN A 19 25.70 5.10 24.38
N LEU A 20 26.11 5.56 25.56
CA LEU A 20 26.66 6.90 25.74
C LEU A 20 27.90 7.16 24.85
N ASP A 21 28.87 6.25 24.85
CA ASP A 21 30.07 6.38 24.03
C ASP A 21 29.76 6.44 22.52
N VAL A 22 28.76 5.66 22.10
CA VAL A 22 28.32 5.64 20.69
C VAL A 22 27.65 6.95 20.34
N ILE A 23 26.83 7.51 21.24
CA ILE A 23 26.09 8.75 21.05
C ILE A 23 27.11 9.91 20.95
N ASP A 24 28.05 9.99 21.88
CA ASP A 24 29.09 11.07 21.89
C ASP A 24 29.92 11.06 20.61
N LYS A 25 30.33 9.88 20.16
CA LYS A 25 31.04 9.74 18.89
C LYS A 25 30.19 10.24 17.72
N LYS A 26 28.87 9.82 17.65
CA LYS A 26 27.95 10.25 16.58
C LYS A 26 27.72 11.77 16.62
N VAL A 27 27.53 12.35 17.78
CA VAL A 27 27.35 13.80 17.93
C VAL A 27 28.55 14.56 17.37
N ASN A 28 29.78 14.12 17.64
CA ASN A 28 30.98 14.76 17.10
C ASN A 28 31.08 14.57 15.58
N GLU A 29 30.83 13.37 15.04
CA GLU A 29 30.75 13.13 13.60
C GLU A 29 29.74 14.07 12.91
N TYR A 30 28.55 14.28 13.51
CA TYR A 30 27.55 15.17 12.95
C TYR A 30 27.93 16.65 13.01
N LYS A 31 28.63 17.08 14.10
CA LYS A 31 29.20 18.44 14.19
C LYS A 31 30.22 18.69 13.09
N ASP A 32 31.09 17.72 12.82
CA ASP A 32 32.08 17.82 11.76
C ASP A 32 31.38 17.95 10.38
N ILE A 33 30.33 17.17 10.11
CA ILE A 33 29.56 17.25 8.87
C ILE A 33 28.88 18.62 8.71
N VAL A 34 28.27 19.17 9.78
CA VAL A 34 27.62 20.48 9.75
C VAL A 34 28.62 21.62 9.49
N ASN A 35 29.86 21.48 9.94
CA ASN A 35 30.92 22.47 9.74
C ASN A 35 31.61 22.36 8.37
N LEU A 36 31.26 21.40 7.53
CA LEU A 36 31.79 21.31 6.16
C LEU A 36 31.40 22.54 5.34
N SER A 37 32.30 23.07 4.55
CA SER A 37 32.04 24.19 3.63
C SER A 37 31.12 23.79 2.44
N ASN A 38 31.03 22.51 2.15
CA ASN A 38 30.21 21.96 1.08
C ASN A 38 29.41 20.74 1.58
N ALA A 39 28.27 20.47 0.97
CA ALA A 39 27.48 19.28 1.25
C ALA A 39 28.30 18.00 1.02
N PRO A 40 28.22 17.01 1.93
CA PRO A 40 28.95 15.76 1.79
C PRO A 40 28.50 15.02 0.51
N ARG A 41 29.45 14.36 -0.15
CA ARG A 41 29.15 13.51 -1.30
C ARG A 41 28.68 12.16 -0.81
N ILE A 42 27.36 11.95 -0.86
CA ILE A 42 26.71 10.70 -0.46
C ILE A 42 26.03 10.11 -1.69
N ASN A 43 26.32 8.85 -2.00
CA ASN A 43 25.63 8.14 -3.05
C ASN A 43 24.17 7.91 -2.64
N ILE A 44 23.25 7.98 -3.65
CA ILE A 44 21.88 7.58 -3.42
C ILE A 44 21.82 6.07 -3.13
N GLY A 45 20.86 5.68 -2.29
CA GLY A 45 20.74 4.31 -1.84
C GLY A 45 19.48 4.10 -1.01
N THR A 46 19.39 2.94 -0.37
CA THR A 46 18.23 2.57 0.49
C THR A 46 18.01 3.54 1.65
N GLN A 47 19.07 4.17 2.15
CA GLN A 47 18.96 5.21 3.19
C GLN A 47 18.11 6.42 2.76
N CYS A 48 17.84 6.59 1.45
CA CYS A 48 16.94 7.64 0.97
C CYS A 48 15.47 7.39 1.36
N PHE A 49 15.12 6.15 1.72
CA PHE A 49 13.75 5.73 2.01
C PHE A 49 13.58 5.00 3.34
N THR A 50 14.66 4.48 3.92
CA THR A 50 14.61 3.64 5.12
C THR A 50 15.53 4.19 6.21
N PRO A 51 15.08 4.30 7.47
CA PRO A 51 13.75 3.95 7.99
C PRO A 51 12.64 4.93 7.62
N TYR A 52 13.01 6.15 7.22
CA TYR A 52 12.10 7.22 6.79
C TYR A 52 12.63 7.87 5.51
N LYS A 53 11.72 8.47 4.73
CA LYS A 53 12.11 9.23 3.55
C LYS A 53 13.05 10.37 3.94
N CYS A 54 14.21 10.41 3.30
CA CYS A 54 15.23 11.44 3.55
C CYS A 54 14.74 12.80 3.04
N GLU A 55 14.80 13.83 3.89
CA GLU A 55 14.40 15.19 3.54
C GLU A 55 15.29 15.80 2.45
N PHE A 56 16.55 15.35 2.36
CA PHE A 56 17.51 15.79 1.34
C PHE A 56 17.40 15.01 0.02
N ALA A 57 16.47 14.06 -0.10
CA ALA A 57 16.30 13.27 -1.33
C ALA A 57 16.19 14.16 -2.57
N GLY A 58 15.43 15.27 -2.50
CA GLY A 58 15.28 16.21 -3.61
C GLY A 58 16.60 16.84 -4.09
N HIS A 59 17.63 16.94 -3.23
CA HIS A 59 18.95 17.40 -3.61
C HIS A 59 19.77 16.28 -4.28
N CYS A 60 19.83 15.11 -3.65
CA CYS A 60 20.65 14.00 -4.12
C CYS A 60 20.14 13.39 -5.43
N TRP A 61 18.82 13.40 -5.63
CA TRP A 61 18.16 12.82 -6.80
C TRP A 61 18.05 13.77 -8.00
N LYS A 62 18.58 15.01 -7.93
CA LYS A 62 18.52 15.97 -9.03
C LYS A 62 19.10 15.49 -10.37
N LYS A 63 20.05 14.54 -10.30
CA LYS A 63 20.70 13.97 -11.49
C LYS A 63 20.03 12.71 -11.99
N VAL A 64 19.04 12.18 -11.27
CA VAL A 64 18.28 11.01 -11.68
C VAL A 64 17.14 11.46 -12.58
N GLU A 65 17.09 10.93 -13.79
CA GLU A 65 16.03 11.23 -14.75
C GLU A 65 14.68 10.72 -14.25
N LYS A 66 13.60 11.38 -14.65
CA LYS A 66 12.25 11.05 -14.21
C LYS A 66 11.80 9.66 -14.64
N ASP A 67 12.29 9.21 -15.78
CA ASP A 67 12.06 7.90 -16.41
C ASP A 67 13.18 6.89 -16.11
N SER A 68 14.08 7.19 -15.16
CA SER A 68 15.18 6.29 -14.78
C SER A 68 14.65 4.94 -14.28
N PHE A 69 15.34 3.86 -14.63
CA PHE A 69 15.10 2.51 -14.13
C PHE A 69 15.07 2.40 -12.60
N LEU A 70 15.67 3.35 -11.88
CA LEU A 70 15.58 3.43 -10.43
C LEU A 70 14.15 3.62 -9.90
N HIS A 71 13.20 3.93 -10.77
CA HIS A 71 11.79 4.07 -10.44
C HIS A 71 10.97 2.81 -10.73
N THR A 72 11.59 1.73 -11.18
CA THR A 72 10.94 0.42 -11.36
C THR A 72 10.81 -0.31 -10.02
N ASN A 73 9.98 -1.36 -9.98
CA ASN A 73 9.77 -2.19 -8.79
C ASN A 73 9.94 -3.69 -9.04
N ALA A 74 10.44 -4.07 -10.22
CA ALA A 74 10.72 -5.46 -10.55
C ALA A 74 11.95 -6.01 -9.80
N LEU A 75 12.91 -5.14 -9.51
CA LEU A 75 14.06 -5.44 -8.65
C LEU A 75 13.91 -4.77 -7.28
N THR A 76 14.62 -5.29 -6.30
CA THR A 76 14.70 -4.65 -4.98
C THR A 76 15.50 -3.35 -5.04
N ASN A 77 15.24 -2.42 -4.13
CA ASN A 77 16.00 -1.17 -4.04
C ASN A 77 17.52 -1.42 -3.89
N ASN A 78 17.92 -2.47 -3.16
CA ASN A 78 19.35 -2.81 -3.01
C ASN A 78 19.99 -3.17 -4.35
N GLU A 79 19.31 -3.96 -5.17
CA GLU A 79 19.78 -4.36 -6.50
C GLU A 79 19.86 -3.15 -7.43
N LEU A 80 18.80 -2.33 -7.51
CA LEU A 80 18.76 -1.13 -8.33
C LEU A 80 19.88 -0.16 -7.97
N PHE A 81 20.09 0.14 -6.68
CA PHE A 81 21.17 1.03 -6.25
C PHE A 81 22.56 0.42 -6.43
N SER A 82 22.71 -0.89 -6.28
CA SER A 82 23.97 -1.57 -6.56
C SER A 82 24.37 -1.40 -8.02
N ILE A 83 23.43 -1.60 -8.94
CA ILE A 83 23.63 -1.42 -10.39
C ILE A 83 23.97 0.05 -10.71
N TYR A 84 23.19 0.99 -10.16
CA TYR A 84 23.38 2.41 -10.42
C TYR A 84 24.73 2.93 -9.90
N ASN A 85 25.08 2.60 -8.68
CA ASN A 85 26.36 3.00 -8.06
C ASN A 85 27.56 2.23 -8.66
N GLY A 86 27.31 1.10 -9.30
CA GLY A 86 28.27 0.33 -10.09
C GLY A 86 28.59 0.96 -11.46
N GLY A 87 27.95 2.10 -11.80
CA GLY A 87 28.23 2.87 -13.01
C GLY A 87 27.20 2.78 -14.14
N VAL A 88 26.12 2.01 -13.96
CA VAL A 88 25.00 1.95 -14.90
C VAL A 88 23.99 3.03 -14.52
N GLN A 89 24.00 4.15 -15.23
CA GLN A 89 23.23 5.34 -14.84
C GLN A 89 22.10 5.70 -15.82
N ASP A 90 21.97 4.98 -16.94
CA ASP A 90 20.95 5.19 -17.95
C ASP A 90 20.17 3.90 -18.28
N ASN A 91 18.95 4.05 -18.79
CA ASN A 91 18.06 2.93 -19.11
C ASN A 91 18.61 2.02 -20.22
N LYS A 92 19.29 2.59 -21.21
CA LYS A 92 19.85 1.82 -22.32
C LYS A 92 20.95 0.85 -21.85
N SER A 93 21.81 1.33 -20.96
CA SER A 93 22.85 0.50 -20.34
C SER A 93 22.26 -0.52 -19.40
N PHE A 94 21.22 -0.15 -18.65
CA PHE A 94 20.50 -1.06 -17.77
C PHE A 94 19.82 -2.20 -18.56
N LYS A 95 19.08 -1.88 -19.64
CA LYS A 95 18.42 -2.89 -20.47
C LYS A 95 19.39 -3.88 -21.12
N LYS A 96 20.64 -3.51 -21.37
CA LYS A 96 21.66 -4.46 -21.88
C LYS A 96 22.06 -5.56 -20.89
N LEU A 97 21.79 -5.37 -19.60
CA LEU A 97 22.04 -6.37 -18.56
C LEU A 97 20.90 -7.37 -18.41
N LEU A 98 19.76 -7.13 -19.08
CA LEU A 98 18.51 -7.84 -18.87
C LEU A 98 18.10 -8.66 -20.10
N ASP A 99 17.22 -9.63 -19.88
CA ASP A 99 16.47 -10.27 -20.97
C ASP A 99 15.49 -9.26 -21.55
N PRO A 100 15.40 -9.10 -22.91
CA PRO A 100 14.47 -8.18 -23.57
C PRO A 100 12.99 -8.41 -23.22
N PHE A 101 12.63 -9.63 -22.80
CA PHE A 101 11.26 -10.01 -22.43
C PHE A 101 11.04 -10.07 -20.92
N SER A 102 11.99 -9.62 -20.13
CA SER A 102 11.87 -9.61 -18.68
C SER A 102 10.86 -8.56 -18.18
N LEU A 103 10.41 -8.74 -16.95
CA LEU A 103 9.55 -7.77 -16.26
C LEU A 103 10.26 -6.42 -16.10
N GLU A 104 11.55 -6.46 -15.77
CA GLU A 104 12.39 -5.28 -15.59
C GLU A 104 12.45 -4.45 -16.88
N THR A 105 12.68 -5.08 -18.02
CA THR A 105 12.67 -4.42 -19.33
C THR A 105 11.30 -3.83 -19.63
N SER A 106 10.22 -4.57 -19.39
CA SER A 106 8.84 -4.10 -19.62
C SER A 106 8.50 -2.87 -18.75
N GLN A 107 8.98 -2.80 -17.52
CA GLN A 107 8.78 -1.64 -16.66
C GLN A 107 9.60 -0.42 -17.11
N VAL A 108 10.83 -0.62 -17.58
CA VAL A 108 11.63 0.47 -18.14
C VAL A 108 10.99 1.01 -19.42
N ASP A 109 10.48 0.13 -20.29
CA ASP A 109 9.76 0.54 -21.50
C ASP A 109 8.49 1.35 -21.16
N ALA A 110 7.77 0.95 -20.11
CA ALA A 110 6.61 1.71 -19.63
C ALA A 110 7.00 3.10 -19.10
N LEU A 111 8.15 3.22 -18.42
CA LEU A 111 8.68 4.52 -17.98
C LEU A 111 9.03 5.43 -19.18
N GLU A 112 9.77 4.91 -20.14
CA GLU A 112 10.22 5.66 -21.32
C GLU A 112 9.05 6.12 -22.21
N GLN A 113 7.95 5.33 -22.24
CA GLN A 113 6.74 5.62 -23.04
C GLN A 113 5.66 6.38 -22.26
N ASP A 114 5.89 6.71 -20.99
CA ASP A 114 4.92 7.30 -20.06
C ASP A 114 3.57 6.54 -20.05
N THR A 115 3.64 5.23 -19.87
CA THR A 115 2.49 4.33 -19.89
C THR A 115 2.51 3.38 -18.69
N PHE A 116 1.72 2.32 -18.76
CA PHE A 116 1.69 1.26 -17.75
C PHE A 116 1.99 -0.11 -18.36
N TYR A 117 2.41 -1.02 -17.51
CA TYR A 117 2.55 -2.45 -17.77
C TYR A 117 1.68 -3.25 -16.81
N VAL A 118 1.07 -4.31 -17.31
CA VAL A 118 0.37 -5.31 -16.51
C VAL A 118 0.48 -6.68 -17.20
N ASN A 119 0.71 -7.70 -16.44
CA ASN A 119 0.60 -9.07 -16.92
C ASN A 119 -0.89 -9.46 -16.97
N TYR A 120 -1.53 -9.24 -18.12
CA TYR A 120 -2.97 -9.47 -18.31
C TYR A 120 -3.40 -10.90 -17.98
N LYS A 121 -2.54 -11.90 -18.25
CA LYS A 121 -2.86 -13.29 -17.90
C LYS A 121 -2.99 -13.43 -16.38
N LYS A 122 -1.98 -13.03 -15.61
CA LYS A 122 -2.04 -13.03 -14.14
C LYS A 122 -3.20 -12.22 -13.61
N PHE A 123 -3.45 -11.04 -14.20
CA PHE A 123 -4.55 -10.17 -13.80
C PHE A 123 -5.91 -10.88 -13.93
N TYR A 124 -6.21 -11.47 -15.08
CA TYR A 124 -7.47 -12.18 -15.29
C TYR A 124 -7.55 -13.49 -14.52
N ASP A 125 -6.45 -14.18 -14.29
CA ASP A 125 -6.41 -15.37 -13.42
C ASP A 125 -6.78 -15.02 -11.97
N LEU A 126 -6.46 -13.81 -11.51
CA LEU A 126 -6.73 -13.34 -10.15
C LEU A 126 -8.13 -12.71 -10.00
N ILE A 127 -8.52 -11.81 -10.92
CA ILE A 127 -9.79 -11.08 -10.81
C ILE A 127 -10.98 -11.88 -11.36
N GLY A 128 -10.74 -12.78 -12.33
CA GLY A 128 -11.73 -13.57 -13.00
C GLY A 128 -12.13 -13.04 -14.36
N LYS A 129 -13.13 -13.71 -14.97
CA LYS A 129 -13.59 -13.40 -16.33
C LYS A 129 -14.57 -12.23 -16.30
N ARG A 130 -14.59 -11.43 -17.37
CA ARG A 130 -15.52 -10.30 -17.54
C ARG A 130 -17.00 -10.70 -17.55
N THR A 131 -17.30 -11.97 -17.81
CA THR A 131 -18.67 -12.53 -17.86
C THR A 131 -19.22 -12.87 -16.48
N GLU A 132 -18.42 -12.78 -15.42
CA GLU A 132 -18.86 -13.05 -14.06
C GLU A 132 -19.56 -11.82 -13.47
N SER A 133 -20.54 -12.06 -12.59
CA SER A 133 -21.22 -11.00 -11.84
C SER A 133 -20.30 -10.46 -10.75
N ILE A 134 -19.90 -9.18 -10.85
CA ILE A 134 -18.94 -8.53 -9.98
C ILE A 134 -19.53 -7.30 -9.31
N ALA A 135 -19.45 -7.23 -7.98
CA ALA A 135 -19.70 -6.02 -7.21
C ALA A 135 -18.37 -5.32 -6.88
N PHE A 136 -18.30 -4.00 -7.13
CA PHE A 136 -17.24 -3.16 -6.60
C PHE A 136 -17.72 -2.54 -5.30
N LEU A 137 -17.07 -2.92 -4.20
CA LEU A 137 -17.44 -2.52 -2.84
C LEU A 137 -16.50 -1.45 -2.32
N ASN A 138 -17.07 -0.34 -1.88
CA ASN A 138 -16.38 0.64 -1.06
C ASN A 138 -16.99 0.67 0.34
N LEU A 139 -16.15 0.71 1.39
CA LEU A 139 -16.56 0.73 2.79
C LEU A 139 -15.92 1.90 3.51
N LEU A 140 -16.74 2.68 4.21
CA LEU A 140 -16.27 3.63 5.20
C LEU A 140 -16.53 3.05 6.59
N PHE A 141 -15.48 2.97 7.40
CA PHE A 141 -15.60 2.49 8.78
C PHE A 141 -14.76 3.35 9.73
N TYR A 142 -15.16 3.33 10.99
CA TYR A 142 -14.52 4.03 12.09
C TYR A 142 -14.07 3.03 13.17
N ARG A 143 -12.95 3.28 13.81
CA ARG A 143 -12.38 2.46 14.89
C ARG A 143 -12.18 3.31 16.14
N PRO A 144 -13.20 3.48 16.98
CA PRO A 144 -13.08 4.27 18.20
C PRO A 144 -12.19 3.56 19.23
N ALA A 145 -11.30 4.33 19.85
CA ALA A 145 -10.49 3.81 20.96
C ALA A 145 -11.38 3.48 22.18
N VAL A 146 -12.42 4.28 22.40
CA VAL A 146 -13.47 4.02 23.39
C VAL A 146 -14.72 3.54 22.64
N PRO A 147 -15.27 2.35 22.99
CA PRO A 147 -16.49 1.86 22.32
C PRO A 147 -17.64 2.85 22.48
N ILE A 148 -18.35 3.11 21.40
CA ILE A 148 -19.53 3.99 21.34
C ILE A 148 -20.84 3.23 21.11
N LEU A 149 -20.76 1.92 20.87
CA LEU A 149 -21.89 1.01 20.77
C LEU A 149 -21.77 -0.06 21.86
N ASP A 150 -22.89 -0.45 22.45
CA ASP A 150 -22.93 -1.49 23.47
C ASP A 150 -22.40 -2.83 22.93
N GLY A 151 -21.61 -3.52 23.75
CA GLY A 151 -20.99 -4.79 23.38
C GLY A 151 -19.77 -4.71 22.45
N HIS A 152 -19.43 -3.53 21.94
CA HIS A 152 -18.22 -3.33 21.12
C HIS A 152 -16.96 -3.30 21.99
N LYS A 153 -15.85 -3.71 21.37
CA LYS A 153 -14.51 -3.65 21.99
C LYS A 153 -13.77 -2.40 21.50
N PRO A 154 -12.76 -1.92 22.25
CA PRO A 154 -11.85 -0.87 21.76
C PRO A 154 -11.30 -1.22 20.38
N TYR A 155 -11.25 -0.22 19.48
CA TYR A 155 -10.80 -0.34 18.10
C TYR A 155 -11.59 -1.35 17.22
N GLN A 156 -12.75 -1.80 17.66
CA GLN A 156 -13.65 -2.57 16.81
C GLN A 156 -14.27 -1.65 15.75
N GLU A 157 -14.29 -2.11 14.52
CA GLU A 157 -14.82 -1.35 13.39
C GLU A 157 -16.33 -1.12 13.54
N ILE A 158 -16.76 0.10 13.24
CA ILE A 158 -18.16 0.48 13.03
C ILE A 158 -18.28 0.84 11.55
N ILE A 159 -19.12 0.14 10.81
CA ILE A 159 -19.37 0.46 9.40
C ILE A 159 -20.29 1.68 9.35
N LEU A 160 -19.78 2.78 8.81
CA LEU A 160 -20.48 4.06 8.72
C LEU A 160 -21.22 4.23 7.40
N ALA A 161 -20.67 3.70 6.32
CA ALA A 161 -21.26 3.76 5.01
C ALA A 161 -20.70 2.68 4.09
N PHE A 162 -21.44 2.35 3.05
CA PHE A 162 -20.94 1.57 1.93
C PHE A 162 -21.56 2.03 0.61
N SER A 163 -20.85 1.74 -0.48
CA SER A 163 -21.38 1.79 -1.84
C SER A 163 -21.01 0.50 -2.57
N ILE A 164 -21.96 -0.01 -3.34
CA ILE A 164 -21.83 -1.22 -4.17
C ILE A 164 -22.17 -0.83 -5.60
N LEU A 165 -21.19 -0.95 -6.51
CA LEU A 165 -21.37 -0.74 -7.94
C LEU A 165 -21.42 -2.08 -8.65
N SER A 166 -22.49 -2.35 -9.39
CA SER A 166 -22.62 -3.55 -10.23
C SER A 166 -21.92 -3.40 -11.58
N ASN A 167 -21.14 -4.41 -11.99
CA ASN A 167 -20.53 -4.44 -13.33
C ASN A 167 -21.57 -4.73 -14.44
N GLU A 168 -22.72 -5.30 -14.10
CA GLU A 168 -23.76 -5.69 -15.08
C GLU A 168 -24.70 -4.53 -15.38
N SER A 169 -25.29 -3.92 -14.33
CA SER A 169 -26.27 -2.84 -14.51
C SER A 169 -25.64 -1.44 -14.51
N GLY A 170 -24.46 -1.29 -13.95
CA GLY A 170 -23.86 0.02 -13.69
C GLY A 170 -24.56 0.79 -12.57
N GLU A 171 -25.53 0.19 -11.87
CA GLU A 171 -26.25 0.80 -10.77
C GLU A 171 -25.39 0.79 -9.51
N THR A 172 -25.55 1.84 -8.70
CA THR A 172 -24.87 1.98 -7.40
C THR A 172 -25.91 1.93 -6.30
N ILE A 173 -25.67 1.07 -5.32
CA ILE A 173 -26.43 1.00 -4.07
C ILE A 173 -25.59 1.68 -3.00
N GLU A 174 -26.16 2.64 -2.30
CA GLU A 174 -25.50 3.40 -1.24
C GLU A 174 -26.31 3.34 0.05
N TRP A 175 -25.58 3.29 1.17
CA TRP A 175 -26.15 3.35 2.50
C TRP A 175 -25.19 4.03 3.47
N ASN A 176 -25.72 4.74 4.47
CA ASN A 176 -24.90 5.31 5.55
C ASN A 176 -25.69 5.46 6.86
N CYS A 177 -24.97 5.51 7.98
CA CYS A 177 -25.47 5.80 9.31
C CYS A 177 -24.66 6.89 10.04
N LEU A 178 -24.17 7.87 9.28
CA LEU A 178 -23.28 8.93 9.81
C LEU A 178 -23.94 9.74 10.93
N ASP A 179 -25.26 9.91 10.89
CA ASP A 179 -26.03 10.67 11.89
C ASP A 179 -26.51 9.79 13.06
N ASP A 180 -26.55 8.47 12.90
CA ASP A 180 -27.09 7.53 13.88
C ASP A 180 -26.47 6.14 13.76
N TYR A 181 -25.45 5.87 14.55
CA TYR A 181 -24.70 4.60 14.53
C TYR A 181 -25.55 3.39 14.97
N SER A 182 -26.70 3.58 15.64
CA SER A 182 -27.60 2.49 16.02
C SER A 182 -28.20 1.77 14.80
N LYS A 183 -28.20 2.43 13.64
CA LYS A 183 -28.67 1.84 12.35
C LYS A 183 -27.67 0.92 11.69
N MET A 184 -26.45 0.75 12.25
CA MET A 184 -25.43 -0.11 11.63
C MET A 184 -25.90 -1.52 11.37
N GLU A 185 -26.71 -2.12 12.25
CA GLU A 185 -27.26 -3.48 12.03
C GLU A 185 -28.19 -3.57 10.81
N GLU A 186 -28.95 -2.52 10.55
CA GLU A 186 -29.77 -2.43 9.33
C GLU A 186 -28.90 -2.40 8.09
N GLY A 187 -27.87 -1.56 8.09
CA GLY A 187 -26.90 -1.48 7.00
C GLY A 187 -26.17 -2.79 6.74
N LEU A 188 -25.79 -3.51 7.79
CA LEU A 188 -25.17 -4.83 7.68
C LEU A 188 -26.09 -5.86 7.01
N LYS A 189 -27.38 -5.84 7.30
CA LYS A 189 -28.37 -6.70 6.64
C LYS A 189 -28.46 -6.38 5.15
N ILE A 190 -28.61 -5.10 4.80
CA ILE A 190 -28.65 -4.65 3.40
C ILE A 190 -27.37 -5.06 2.68
N LEU A 191 -26.19 -4.78 3.26
CA LEU A 191 -24.91 -5.15 2.69
C LEU A 191 -24.82 -6.66 2.42
N THR A 192 -25.21 -7.48 3.41
CA THR A 192 -25.17 -8.94 3.30
C THR A 192 -26.06 -9.46 2.19
N GLU A 193 -27.29 -8.97 2.11
CA GLU A 193 -28.25 -9.41 1.08
C GLU A 193 -27.80 -8.98 -0.32
N GLU A 194 -27.28 -7.77 -0.47
CA GLU A 194 -26.81 -7.30 -1.76
C GLU A 194 -25.57 -8.07 -2.24
N LEU A 195 -24.59 -8.33 -1.37
CA LEU A 195 -23.37 -9.05 -1.77
C LEU A 195 -23.62 -10.51 -2.16
N LYS A 196 -24.69 -11.14 -1.67
CA LYS A 196 -25.08 -12.50 -2.08
C LYS A 196 -25.49 -12.62 -3.56
N ARG A 197 -25.83 -11.53 -4.22
CA ARG A 197 -26.23 -11.49 -5.64
C ARG A 197 -25.08 -11.65 -6.61
N TYR A 198 -23.84 -11.48 -6.14
CA TYR A 198 -22.65 -11.44 -6.98
C TYR A 198 -21.79 -12.68 -6.80
N GLU A 199 -21.15 -13.11 -7.88
CA GLU A 199 -20.16 -14.18 -7.84
C GLU A 199 -18.86 -13.72 -7.19
N LYS A 200 -18.51 -12.43 -7.36
CA LYS A 200 -17.31 -11.81 -6.82
C LYS A 200 -17.56 -10.43 -6.27
N VAL A 201 -16.85 -10.11 -5.20
CA VAL A 201 -16.83 -8.79 -4.58
C VAL A 201 -15.42 -8.26 -4.64
N VAL A 202 -15.21 -7.18 -5.36
CA VAL A 202 -13.93 -6.51 -5.52
C VAL A 202 -13.91 -5.26 -4.64
N TYR A 203 -12.90 -5.12 -3.81
CA TYR A 203 -12.68 -3.92 -3.01
C TYR A 203 -11.26 -3.43 -3.17
N PHE A 204 -11.00 -2.18 -2.75
CA PHE A 204 -9.68 -1.59 -2.76
C PHE A 204 -9.32 -1.07 -1.37
N SER A 205 -8.38 -1.72 -0.68
CA SER A 205 -7.94 -1.28 0.65
C SER A 205 -6.51 -1.72 0.94
N ALA A 206 -5.83 -0.94 1.78
CA ALA A 206 -4.58 -1.37 2.40
C ALA A 206 -4.81 -2.41 3.51
N GLN A 207 -6.03 -2.52 4.01
CA GLN A 207 -6.42 -3.41 5.10
C GLN A 207 -7.20 -4.62 4.57
N ASN A 208 -6.99 -5.77 5.19
CA ASN A 208 -7.80 -6.95 4.91
C ASN A 208 -9.15 -6.82 5.63
N ILE A 209 -10.23 -6.63 4.86
CA ILE A 209 -11.59 -6.49 5.39
C ILE A 209 -12.26 -7.83 5.74
N ASN A 210 -11.64 -8.97 5.40
CA ASN A 210 -12.24 -10.30 5.59
C ASN A 210 -12.56 -10.58 7.06
N LEU A 211 -11.64 -10.23 7.99
CA LEU A 211 -11.88 -10.43 9.43
C LEU A 211 -13.04 -9.60 9.94
N MET A 212 -13.21 -8.38 9.42
CA MET A 212 -14.34 -7.52 9.76
C MET A 212 -15.65 -8.13 9.23
N MET A 213 -15.67 -8.58 7.98
CA MET A 213 -16.85 -9.22 7.37
C MET A 213 -17.24 -10.51 8.09
N GLN A 214 -16.27 -11.32 8.53
CA GLN A 214 -16.53 -12.50 9.36
C GLN A 214 -17.13 -12.14 10.72
N ARG A 215 -16.61 -11.10 11.38
CA ARG A 215 -17.10 -10.65 12.69
C ARG A 215 -18.56 -10.24 12.66
N TYR A 216 -19.00 -9.64 11.56
CA TYR A 216 -20.39 -9.21 11.35
C TYR A 216 -21.25 -10.24 10.62
N ASN A 217 -20.76 -11.47 10.47
CA ASN A 217 -21.47 -12.56 9.77
C ASN A 217 -21.93 -12.19 8.35
N ILE A 218 -21.26 -11.23 7.70
CA ILE A 218 -21.49 -10.90 6.29
C ILE A 218 -21.03 -12.08 5.42
N ILE A 219 -20.02 -12.80 5.91
CA ILE A 219 -19.47 -14.01 5.31
C ILE A 219 -19.69 -15.18 6.27
N GLU A 220 -20.66 -16.04 5.97
CA GLU A 220 -21.02 -17.18 6.82
C GLU A 220 -20.22 -18.45 6.53
N SER A 221 -19.63 -18.59 5.35
CA SER A 221 -18.95 -19.79 4.92
C SER A 221 -17.58 -19.55 4.27
N LYS A 222 -16.72 -20.57 4.26
CA LYS A 222 -15.43 -20.53 3.54
C LYS A 222 -15.60 -20.24 2.05
N ASP A 223 -16.70 -20.68 1.45
CA ASP A 223 -16.97 -20.48 0.02
C ASP A 223 -17.21 -19.01 -0.33
N VAL A 224 -17.82 -18.23 0.57
CA VAL A 224 -18.01 -16.78 0.38
C VAL A 224 -16.69 -16.03 0.48
N MET A 225 -15.72 -16.49 1.30
CA MET A 225 -14.41 -15.86 1.39
C MET A 225 -13.65 -15.85 0.06
N PHE A 226 -13.82 -16.85 -0.78
CA PHE A 226 -13.15 -16.90 -2.09
C PHE A 226 -13.72 -15.90 -3.10
N LYS A 227 -14.90 -15.35 -2.84
CA LYS A 227 -15.53 -14.32 -3.68
C LYS A 227 -14.97 -12.92 -3.43
N ILE A 228 -14.27 -12.69 -2.32
CA ILE A 228 -13.77 -11.34 -1.95
C ILE A 228 -12.35 -11.15 -2.45
N ILE A 229 -12.17 -10.14 -3.29
CA ILE A 229 -10.92 -9.86 -3.98
C ILE A 229 -10.46 -8.44 -3.65
N ASN A 230 -9.24 -8.30 -3.13
CA ASN A 230 -8.62 -7.01 -2.97
C ASN A 230 -7.92 -6.60 -4.28
N LEU A 231 -8.44 -5.60 -4.96
CA LEU A 231 -7.87 -5.13 -6.23
C LEU A 231 -6.41 -4.65 -6.07
N LYS A 232 -6.06 -4.11 -4.91
CA LYS A 232 -4.67 -3.73 -4.62
C LYS A 232 -3.71 -4.93 -4.68
N ASP A 233 -4.14 -6.08 -4.17
CA ASP A 233 -3.34 -7.31 -4.19
C ASP A 233 -3.31 -7.92 -5.60
N VAL A 234 -4.43 -7.81 -6.35
CA VAL A 234 -4.48 -8.21 -7.77
C VAL A 234 -3.47 -7.41 -8.57
N LEU A 235 -3.46 -6.10 -8.45
CA LEU A 235 -2.52 -5.23 -9.18
C LEU A 235 -1.07 -5.58 -8.84
N LYS A 236 -0.74 -5.74 -7.55
CA LYS A 236 0.60 -6.14 -7.12
C LYS A 236 1.03 -7.51 -7.69
N ASN A 237 0.13 -8.49 -7.62
CA ASN A 237 0.44 -9.87 -8.04
C ASN A 237 0.35 -10.07 -9.57
N SER A 238 -0.20 -9.10 -10.30
CA SER A 238 -0.22 -9.08 -11.78
C SER A 238 0.93 -8.27 -12.39
N ASP A 239 1.97 -8.02 -11.62
CA ASP A 239 3.15 -7.25 -12.06
C ASP A 239 2.79 -5.84 -12.56
N PHE A 240 1.69 -5.26 -12.05
CA PHE A 240 1.26 -3.92 -12.46
C PHE A 240 2.31 -2.87 -12.13
N PHE A 241 2.64 -2.07 -13.11
CA PHE A 241 3.52 -0.92 -13.00
C PHE A 241 2.96 0.24 -13.82
N ASN A 242 3.02 1.45 -13.30
CA ASN A 242 2.62 2.65 -14.01
C ASN A 242 3.68 3.73 -13.82
N SER A 243 4.11 4.36 -14.92
CA SER A 243 5.18 5.36 -14.94
C SER A 243 4.92 6.56 -14.02
N ARG A 244 3.66 6.96 -13.86
CA ARG A 244 3.25 8.13 -13.07
C ARG A 244 3.09 7.79 -11.59
N THR A 245 2.53 6.60 -11.29
CA THR A 245 2.29 6.16 -9.91
C THR A 245 3.49 5.48 -9.28
N LYS A 246 4.34 4.87 -10.14
CA LYS A 246 5.51 4.09 -9.75
C LYS A 246 5.09 2.98 -8.75
N TYR A 247 5.43 3.09 -7.48
CA TYR A 247 5.09 2.12 -6.42
C TYR A 247 3.99 2.60 -5.48
N ASP A 248 3.33 3.72 -5.76
CA ASP A 248 2.18 4.17 -4.98
C ASP A 248 0.92 3.48 -5.47
N PHE A 249 0.47 2.48 -4.71
CA PHE A 249 -0.78 1.74 -4.91
C PHE A 249 -1.93 2.35 -4.10
N SER A 250 -2.02 3.68 -3.99
CA SER A 250 -3.24 4.33 -3.52
C SER A 250 -4.28 4.38 -4.64
N LEU A 251 -5.56 4.27 -4.31
CA LEU A 251 -6.63 4.30 -5.32
C LEU A 251 -6.60 5.60 -6.12
N LYS A 252 -6.38 6.73 -5.43
CA LYS A 252 -6.27 8.06 -6.06
C LYS A 252 -5.15 8.09 -7.08
N THR A 253 -3.94 7.67 -6.68
CA THR A 253 -2.76 7.71 -7.54
C THR A 253 -2.91 6.77 -8.74
N ILE A 254 -3.49 5.57 -8.54
CA ILE A 254 -3.76 4.65 -9.66
C ILE A 254 -4.77 5.25 -10.64
N TYR A 255 -5.85 5.85 -10.13
CA TYR A 255 -6.85 6.52 -10.99
C TYR A 255 -6.21 7.65 -11.79
N GLU A 256 -5.50 8.58 -11.15
CA GLU A 256 -4.81 9.69 -11.79
C GLU A 256 -3.72 9.25 -12.79
N GLY A 257 -3.16 8.05 -12.61
CA GLY A 257 -2.16 7.48 -13.51
C GLY A 257 -2.75 6.76 -14.73
N LEU A 258 -4.00 6.30 -14.66
CA LEU A 258 -4.67 5.59 -15.76
C LEU A 258 -5.49 6.51 -16.66
N PHE A 259 -5.92 7.67 -16.15
CA PHE A 259 -6.76 8.67 -16.83
C PHE A 259 -6.12 10.05 -16.80
#